data_5514b639dd5df330d90a1c0d69936516
#
_entry.id   5514b639dd5df330d90a1c0d69936516
#
_cell.length_a   1.000
_cell.length_b   1.000
_cell.length_c   1.000
_cell.angle_alpha   90.00
_cell.angle_beta   90.00
_cell.angle_gamma   90.00
#
_symmetry.space_group_name_H-M   'P 1'
#
loop_
_entity.id
_entity.type
_entity.pdbx_description
1 polymer ?
#
loop_
_entity_poly.entity_id
_entity_poly.type
_entity_poly.pdbx_seq_one_letter_code
_entity_poly.pdbx_strand_id
1 'polypeptide(L)'
;MSHLAILPTVLRDLELLVGALEGLDLQPERDSRVIGFAGEAQPVAVAIRLQDGQQLGWRRQQDGSLALVGDLSRLSRRHDLPPLLGEITRAYAARLALREASAHLPGAELTVVS
;
A
#
# COMPACT_ATOMS: atom_id res chain seq x y z
N MET A 1 11.78 12.90 -18.59
CA MET A 1 12.28 12.79 -17.21
C MET A 1 11.29 12.06 -16.36
N SER A 2 11.78 11.12 -15.60
CA SER A 2 10.94 10.41 -14.64
C SER A 2 10.97 11.14 -13.31
N HIS A 3 9.81 11.41 -12.76
CA HIS A 3 9.67 12.01 -11.45
C HIS A 3 8.83 11.10 -10.55
N LEU A 4 9.12 11.14 -9.26
CA LEU A 4 8.26 10.48 -8.29
C LEU A 4 6.91 11.20 -8.27
N ALA A 5 5.86 10.45 -8.49
CA ALA A 5 4.49 10.95 -8.39
C ALA A 5 3.93 10.62 -7.01
N ILE A 6 3.07 11.49 -6.51
CA ILE A 6 2.36 11.31 -5.25
C ILE A 6 0.88 11.38 -5.57
N LEU A 7 0.18 10.24 -5.42
CA LEU A 7 -1.24 10.14 -5.73
C LEU A 7 -2.04 9.89 -4.46
N PRO A 8 -3.07 10.70 -4.19
CA PRO A 8 -3.97 10.42 -3.07
C PRO A 8 -4.64 9.06 -3.21
N THR A 9 -4.89 8.40 -2.10
CA THR A 9 -5.68 7.18 -2.04
C THR A 9 -6.79 7.32 -1.01
N VAL A 10 -7.70 6.34 -0.98
CA VAL A 10 -8.74 6.26 0.05
C VAL A 10 -8.25 5.52 1.30
N LEU A 11 -7.04 4.99 1.27
CA LEU A 11 -6.48 4.21 2.38
C LEU A 11 -6.06 5.15 3.51
N ARG A 12 -6.38 4.80 4.74
CA ARG A 12 -6.10 5.67 5.89
C ARG A 12 -5.36 4.99 7.04
N ASP A 13 -5.41 3.67 7.12
CA ASP A 13 -4.84 2.92 8.24
C ASP A 13 -3.60 2.16 7.80
N LEU A 14 -2.44 2.58 8.31
CA LEU A 14 -1.17 1.98 7.93
C LEU A 14 -1.08 0.51 8.35
N GLU A 15 -1.59 0.14 9.52
CA GLU A 15 -1.51 -1.24 9.99
C GLU A 15 -2.34 -2.18 9.12
N LEU A 16 -3.51 -1.73 8.67
CA LEU A 16 -4.32 -2.51 7.74
C LEU A 16 -3.62 -2.64 6.38
N LEU A 17 -2.98 -1.57 5.91
CA LEU A 17 -2.23 -1.62 4.66
C LEU A 17 -1.06 -2.59 4.76
N VAL A 18 -0.27 -2.50 5.82
CA VAL A 18 0.86 -3.42 6.02
C VAL A 18 0.38 -4.86 6.06
N GLY A 19 -0.69 -5.14 6.79
CA GLY A 19 -1.28 -6.48 6.83
C GLY A 19 -1.76 -6.97 5.46
N ALA A 20 -2.36 -6.07 4.67
CA ALA A 20 -2.77 -6.41 3.30
C ALA A 20 -1.57 -6.74 2.42
N LEU A 21 -0.51 -5.95 2.50
CA LEU A 21 0.71 -6.20 1.72
C LEU A 21 1.38 -7.52 2.12
N GLU A 22 1.44 -7.79 3.42
CA GLU A 22 1.97 -9.07 3.91
C GLU A 22 1.15 -10.25 3.43
N GLY A 23 -0.18 -10.11 3.46
CA GLY A 23 -1.09 -11.16 2.98
C GLY A 23 -0.96 -11.45 1.49
N LEU A 24 -0.49 -10.48 0.71
CA LEU A 24 -0.21 -10.64 -0.71
C LEU A 24 1.24 -11.04 -1.00
N ASP A 25 2.02 -11.32 0.05
CA ASP A 25 3.43 -11.72 -0.04
C ASP A 25 4.31 -10.66 -0.72
N LEU A 26 4.02 -9.38 -0.44
CA LEU A 26 4.73 -8.26 -1.03
C LEU A 26 5.87 -7.72 -0.17
N GLN A 27 6.07 -8.27 1.02
CA GLN A 27 7.18 -7.96 1.93
C GLN A 27 7.33 -6.45 2.20
N PRO A 28 6.35 -5.83 2.89
CA PRO A 28 6.40 -4.40 3.16
C PRO A 28 7.54 -4.04 4.10
N GLU A 29 8.17 -2.90 3.83
CA GLU A 29 9.24 -2.35 4.64
C GLU A 29 8.79 -1.01 5.21
N ARG A 30 8.72 -0.92 6.54
CA ARG A 30 8.25 0.29 7.22
C ARG A 30 9.35 1.34 7.28
N ASP A 31 8.94 2.61 7.38
CA ASP A 31 9.84 3.76 7.54
C ASP A 31 10.96 3.74 6.50
N SER A 32 10.59 3.60 5.26
CA SER A 32 11.51 3.45 4.14
C SER A 32 11.53 4.70 3.26
N ARG A 33 12.16 4.58 2.11
CA ARG A 33 12.21 5.62 1.09
C ARG A 33 11.94 5.01 -0.27
N VAL A 34 11.27 5.79 -1.10
CA VAL A 34 11.15 5.46 -2.52
C VAL A 34 12.14 6.32 -3.28
N ILE A 35 12.99 5.68 -4.06
CA ILE A 35 14.03 6.36 -4.83
C ILE A 35 13.62 6.35 -6.29
N GLY A 36 13.57 7.55 -6.89
CA GLY A 36 13.25 7.71 -8.29
C GLY A 36 14.48 7.55 -9.18
N PHE A 37 14.23 7.50 -10.49
CA PHE A 37 15.27 7.28 -11.49
C PHE A 37 16.36 8.35 -11.46
N ALA A 38 15.99 9.61 -11.21
CA ALA A 38 16.94 10.73 -11.17
C ALA A 38 17.62 10.89 -9.80
N GLY A 39 17.45 9.92 -8.90
CA GLY A 39 18.07 9.96 -7.57
C GLY A 39 17.25 10.69 -6.53
N GLU A 40 16.09 11.24 -6.89
CA GLU A 40 15.22 11.83 -5.88
C GLU A 40 14.72 10.76 -4.93
N ALA A 41 14.63 11.10 -3.64
CA ALA A 41 14.18 10.18 -2.61
C ALA A 41 13.00 10.80 -1.85
N GLN A 42 11.97 10.00 -1.63
CA GLN A 42 10.78 10.41 -0.90
C GLN A 42 10.59 9.48 0.30
N PRO A 43 10.61 10.02 1.54
CA PRO A 43 10.30 9.20 2.72
C PRO A 43 8.86 8.70 2.66
N VAL A 44 8.66 7.46 3.05
CA VAL A 44 7.34 6.83 3.07
C VAL A 44 7.15 6.04 4.36
N ALA A 45 5.90 5.86 4.76
CA ALA A 45 5.58 5.07 5.94
C ALA A 45 5.79 3.58 5.70
N VAL A 46 5.55 3.12 4.47
CA VAL A 46 5.79 1.74 4.06
C VAL A 46 6.10 1.70 2.58
N ALA A 47 6.97 0.80 2.18
CA ALA A 47 7.31 0.57 0.77
C ALA A 47 7.37 -0.92 0.46
N ILE A 48 7.12 -1.25 -0.80
CA ILE A 48 7.36 -2.59 -1.34
C ILE A 48 8.33 -2.47 -2.51
N ARG A 49 9.02 -3.56 -2.77
CA ARG A 49 9.94 -3.65 -3.90
C ARG A 49 9.38 -4.67 -4.89
N LEU A 50 9.25 -4.25 -6.14
CA LEU A 50 8.77 -5.11 -7.21
C LEU A 50 9.93 -5.96 -7.76
N GLN A 51 9.61 -6.94 -8.62
CA GLN A 51 10.58 -7.93 -9.09
C GLN A 51 11.80 -7.32 -9.76
N ASP A 52 11.64 -6.20 -10.45
CA ASP A 52 12.74 -5.52 -11.15
C ASP A 52 13.49 -4.53 -10.25
N GLY A 53 13.18 -4.49 -8.96
CA GLY A 53 13.82 -3.59 -8.00
C GLY A 53 13.17 -2.22 -7.88
N GLN A 54 12.17 -1.91 -8.69
CA GLN A 54 11.43 -0.66 -8.55
C GLN A 54 10.62 -0.68 -7.27
N GLN A 55 10.45 0.50 -6.67
CA GLN A 55 9.77 0.64 -5.39
C GLN A 55 8.43 1.33 -5.57
N LEU A 56 7.49 0.94 -4.72
CA LEU A 56 6.19 1.58 -4.58
C LEU A 56 5.97 1.81 -3.08
N GLY A 57 5.58 3.02 -2.71
CA GLY A 57 5.43 3.36 -1.30
C GLY A 57 4.15 4.11 -1.00
N TRP A 58 3.86 4.25 0.28
CA TRP A 58 2.71 5.01 0.78
C TRP A 58 3.18 5.92 1.89
N ARG A 59 2.87 7.20 1.76
CA ARG A 59 3.24 8.19 2.78
C ARG A 59 1.99 8.77 3.43
N ARG A 60 2.11 9.15 4.71
CA ARG A 60 1.01 9.81 5.41
C ARG A 60 0.84 11.23 4.91
N GLN A 61 -0.41 11.59 4.66
CA GLN A 61 -0.78 12.96 4.33
C GLN A 61 -1.29 13.67 5.59
N GLN A 62 -1.41 14.99 5.50
CA GLN A 62 -1.89 15.81 6.63
C GLN A 62 -3.33 15.46 7.04
N ASP A 63 -4.16 15.03 6.09
CA ASP A 63 -5.55 14.66 6.35
C ASP A 63 -5.69 13.24 6.92
N GLY A 64 -4.59 12.54 7.17
CA GLY A 64 -4.58 11.18 7.68
C GLY A 64 -4.67 10.09 6.62
N SER A 65 -4.87 10.43 5.36
CA SER A 65 -4.86 9.45 4.28
C SER A 65 -3.43 9.04 3.92
N LEU A 66 -3.30 7.97 3.17
CA LEU A 66 -2.01 7.47 2.66
C LEU A 66 -1.94 7.76 1.17
N ALA A 67 -0.91 8.46 0.73
CA ALA A 67 -0.71 8.74 -0.67
C ALA A 67 0.28 7.74 -1.27
N LEU A 68 -0.03 7.26 -2.46
CA LEU A 68 0.84 6.37 -3.22
C LEU A 68 2.02 7.16 -3.77
N VAL A 69 3.23 6.63 -3.60
CA VAL A 69 4.47 7.27 -4.05
C VAL A 69 5.24 6.30 -4.93
N GLY A 70 5.61 6.75 -6.11
CA GLY A 70 6.41 5.94 -7.02
C GLY A 70 6.68 6.67 -8.32
N ASP A 71 7.58 6.12 -9.12
CA ASP A 71 7.76 6.55 -10.50
C ASP A 71 6.70 5.85 -11.35
N LEU A 72 5.50 6.37 -11.33
CA LEU A 72 4.32 5.69 -11.85
C LEU A 72 4.39 5.50 -13.37
N SER A 73 5.05 6.42 -14.09
CA SER A 73 5.25 6.27 -15.53
C SER A 73 6.10 5.05 -15.86
N ARG A 74 7.21 4.86 -15.15
CA ARG A 74 8.08 3.70 -15.35
C ARG A 74 7.42 2.42 -14.87
N LEU A 75 6.77 2.48 -13.71
CA LEU A 75 6.08 1.32 -13.15
C LEU A 75 4.98 0.82 -14.08
N SER A 76 4.21 1.75 -14.68
CA SER A 76 3.13 1.38 -15.60
C SER A 76 3.61 0.71 -16.89
N ARG A 77 4.84 1.00 -17.32
CA ARG A 77 5.42 0.37 -18.50
C ARG A 77 5.92 -1.05 -18.25
N ARG A 78 6.35 -1.34 -17.02
CA ARG A 78 6.98 -2.61 -16.66
C ARG A 78 6.08 -3.55 -15.87
N HIS A 79 5.06 -3.00 -15.25
CA HIS A 79 4.16 -3.73 -14.36
C HIS A 79 2.73 -3.35 -14.68
N ASP A 80 1.84 -4.29 -14.48
CA ASP A 80 0.42 -4.04 -14.62
C ASP A 80 -0.10 -3.49 -13.28
N LEU A 81 0.06 -2.18 -13.08
CA LEU A 81 -0.26 -1.53 -11.81
C LEU A 81 -1.74 -1.59 -11.43
N PRO A 82 -2.71 -1.33 -12.34
CA PRO A 82 -4.11 -1.34 -11.93
C PRO A 82 -4.56 -2.66 -11.28
N PRO A 83 -4.27 -3.85 -11.80
CA PRO A 83 -4.58 -5.09 -11.09
C PRO A 83 -3.89 -5.20 -9.73
N LEU A 84 -2.62 -4.84 -9.62
CA LEU A 84 -1.88 -4.90 -8.36
C LEU A 84 -2.51 -3.98 -7.32
N LEU A 85 -2.76 -2.72 -7.69
CA LEU A 85 -3.38 -1.76 -6.79
C LEU A 85 -4.80 -2.19 -6.40
N GLY A 86 -5.54 -2.81 -7.32
CA GLY A 86 -6.84 -3.38 -7.03
C GLY A 86 -6.78 -4.50 -6.01
N GLU A 87 -5.80 -5.39 -6.13
CA GLU A 87 -5.59 -6.48 -5.16
C GLU A 87 -5.25 -5.93 -3.77
N ILE A 88 -4.39 -4.93 -3.71
CA ILE A 88 -4.03 -4.29 -2.45
C ILE A 88 -5.26 -3.64 -1.81
N THR A 89 -6.04 -2.92 -2.59
CA THR A 89 -7.25 -2.25 -2.10
C THR A 89 -8.28 -3.26 -1.59
N ARG A 90 -8.48 -4.36 -2.30
CA ARG A 90 -9.41 -5.43 -1.87
C ARG A 90 -8.93 -6.11 -0.59
N ALA A 91 -7.64 -6.40 -0.49
CA ALA A 91 -7.08 -7.01 0.72
C ALA A 91 -7.20 -6.07 1.93
N TYR A 92 -6.98 -4.78 1.71
CA TYR A 92 -7.18 -3.76 2.75
C TYR A 92 -8.64 -3.69 3.18
N ALA A 93 -9.56 -3.63 2.22
CA ALA A 93 -10.99 -3.53 2.51
C ALA A 93 -11.50 -4.76 3.28
N ALA A 94 -11.02 -5.95 2.94
CA ALA A 94 -11.40 -7.16 3.65
C ALA A 94 -10.94 -7.12 5.12
N ARG A 95 -9.72 -6.65 5.38
CA ARG A 95 -9.21 -6.52 6.75
C ARG A 95 -9.96 -5.46 7.53
N LEU A 96 -10.30 -4.34 6.90
CA LEU A 96 -11.10 -3.29 7.52
C LEU A 96 -12.48 -3.80 7.90
N ALA A 97 -13.14 -4.52 6.99
CA ALA A 97 -14.47 -5.09 7.26
C ALA A 97 -14.44 -6.07 8.42
N LEU A 98 -13.41 -6.93 8.52
CA LEU A 98 -13.26 -7.86 9.63
C LEU A 98 -13.06 -7.12 10.95
N ARG A 99 -12.24 -6.08 10.97
CA ARG A 99 -12.01 -5.27 12.16
C ARG A 99 -13.29 -4.59 12.63
N GLU A 100 -14.04 -4.00 11.70
CA GLU A 100 -15.29 -3.30 12.02
C GLU A 100 -16.36 -4.29 12.50
N ALA A 101 -16.48 -5.45 11.87
CA ALA A 101 -17.41 -6.48 12.30
C ALA A 101 -17.08 -6.98 13.71
N SER A 102 -15.80 -7.19 14.03
CA SER A 102 -15.37 -7.59 15.37
C SER A 102 -15.69 -6.53 16.41
N ALA A 103 -15.56 -5.25 16.07
CA ALA A 103 -15.86 -4.14 16.97
C ALA A 103 -17.36 -4.02 17.24
N HIS A 104 -18.21 -4.31 16.24
CA HIS A 104 -19.68 -4.21 16.37
C HIS A 104 -20.31 -5.46 16.93
N LEU A 105 -19.59 -6.56 17.04
CA LEU A 105 -20.09 -7.83 17.56
C LEU A 105 -19.20 -8.30 18.72
N PRO A 106 -19.23 -7.57 19.88
CA PRO A 106 -18.38 -7.93 21.01
C PRO A 106 -18.65 -9.35 21.49
N GLY A 107 -17.60 -10.12 21.69
CA GLY A 107 -17.71 -11.50 22.15
C GLY A 107 -18.05 -12.50 21.04
N ALA A 108 -18.23 -12.06 19.80
CA ALA A 108 -18.43 -12.96 18.68
C ALA A 108 -17.08 -13.43 18.14
N GLU A 109 -16.96 -14.72 17.87
CA GLU A 109 -15.83 -15.24 17.13
C GLU A 109 -16.10 -15.11 15.65
N LEU A 110 -15.18 -14.47 14.94
CA LEU A 110 -15.24 -14.40 13.50
C LEU A 110 -14.29 -15.44 12.91
N THR A 111 -14.88 -16.44 12.27
CA THR A 111 -14.09 -17.44 11.55
C THR A 111 -14.03 -17.06 10.09
N VAL A 112 -12.80 -16.83 9.61
CA VAL A 112 -12.58 -16.58 8.20
C VAL A 112 -12.34 -17.92 7.53
N VAL A 113 -13.26 -18.30 6.65
CA VAL A 113 -13.11 -19.48 5.82
C VAL A 113 -12.62 -19.01 4.47
N SER A 114 -11.41 -19.36 4.19
CA SER A 114 -10.81 -19.02 2.90
C SER A 114 -11.00 -20.15 1.88
#